data_2b690cca9a9e52eca8b4d1a27a26bcb3
#
_entry.id   2b690cca9a9e52eca8b4d1a27a26bcb3
#
_cell.length_a   1.000
_cell.length_b   1.000
_cell.length_c   1.000
_cell.angle_alpha   90.00
_cell.angle_beta   90.00
_cell.angle_gamma   90.00
#
_symmetry.space_group_name_H-M   'P 1'
#
loop_
_entity.id
_entity.type
_entity.pdbx_description
1 polymer ?
#
loop_
_entity_poly.entity_id
_entity_poly.type
_entity_poly.pdbx_seq_one_letter_code
_entity_poly.pdbx_strand_id
1 'polypeptide(L)'
;MGDPAVADRNGRQLAFASLAALESLPPPGTHYVYQGPIVSGAVIGVWRHEPLEQRVLEAQARWHCQQWTLDLPYRADLPAAEEIQRQQAHWQAEEARARDEGDVVAARDCRARVEQMTRWLARLGEMPPGLAFPLQITLWRLGDAVWLFVPGEHYQTLQTSLRARFPGRPIVVVTLTGGWLPGYVPTAATYGKGIYQESIALVAPGCAEALVEEIARRIGSETEQADR
;
A
#
# COMPACT_ATOMS: atom_id res chain seq x y z
N MET A 1 -20.29 2.84 16.29
CA MET A 1 -18.95 2.64 16.89
C MET A 1 -18.65 1.14 16.86
N GLY A 2 -17.43 0.75 16.48
CA GLY A 2 -17.02 -0.65 16.53
C GLY A 2 -16.84 -1.12 17.98
N ASP A 3 -16.99 -2.42 18.20
CA ASP A 3 -16.75 -3.03 19.52
C ASP A 3 -15.23 -3.24 19.73
N PRO A 4 -14.60 -2.58 20.73
CA PRO A 4 -13.17 -2.76 21.02
C PRO A 4 -12.76 -4.21 21.27
N ALA A 5 -13.65 -5.02 21.88
CA ALA A 5 -13.37 -6.43 22.15
C ALA A 5 -13.20 -7.26 20.86
N VAL A 6 -13.85 -6.86 19.76
CA VAL A 6 -13.64 -7.48 18.44
C VAL A 6 -12.27 -7.12 17.90
N ALA A 7 -11.85 -5.87 18.04
CA ALA A 7 -10.52 -5.43 17.61
C ALA A 7 -9.42 -6.18 18.37
N ASP A 8 -9.53 -6.27 19.70
CA ASP A 8 -8.60 -7.01 20.55
C ASP A 8 -8.50 -8.50 20.19
N ARG A 9 -9.65 -9.14 19.93
CA ARG A 9 -9.69 -10.54 19.49
C ARG A 9 -8.97 -10.72 18.14
N ASN A 10 -9.26 -9.85 17.17
CA ASN A 10 -8.63 -9.91 15.86
C ASN A 10 -7.12 -9.64 15.95
N GLY A 11 -6.71 -8.70 16.80
CA GLY A 11 -5.30 -8.44 17.09
C GLY A 11 -4.57 -9.67 17.67
N ARG A 12 -5.19 -10.36 18.64
CA ARG A 12 -4.63 -11.61 19.19
C ARG A 12 -4.56 -12.72 18.14
N GLN A 13 -5.58 -12.90 17.30
CA GLN A 13 -5.53 -13.87 16.20
C GLN A 13 -4.37 -13.63 15.24
N LEU A 14 -4.17 -12.37 14.85
CA LEU A 14 -3.04 -12.00 13.99
C LEU A 14 -1.69 -12.25 14.69
N ALA A 15 -1.57 -11.89 15.96
CA ALA A 15 -0.34 -12.11 16.74
C ALA A 15 0.00 -13.60 16.84
N PHE A 16 -0.97 -14.46 17.17
CA PHE A 16 -0.74 -15.91 17.23
C PHE A 16 -0.39 -16.52 15.88
N ALA A 17 -1.03 -16.07 14.80
CA ALA A 17 -0.68 -16.52 13.45
C ALA A 17 0.74 -16.11 13.06
N SER A 18 1.17 -14.90 13.42
CA SER A 18 2.53 -14.40 13.18
C SER A 18 3.57 -15.18 13.98
N LEU A 19 3.31 -15.48 15.25
CA LEU A 19 4.19 -16.31 16.08
C LEU A 19 4.28 -17.73 15.54
N ALA A 20 3.17 -18.35 15.17
CA ALA A 20 3.17 -19.68 14.58
C ALA A 20 3.98 -19.73 13.27
N ALA A 21 3.87 -18.71 12.43
CA ALA A 21 4.68 -18.59 11.22
C ALA A 21 6.17 -18.46 11.54
N LEU A 22 6.52 -17.65 12.56
CA LEU A 22 7.92 -17.47 13.00
C LEU A 22 8.52 -18.79 13.50
N GLU A 23 7.79 -19.52 14.35
CA GLU A 23 8.24 -20.80 14.90
C GLU A 23 8.33 -21.92 13.84
N SER A 24 7.68 -21.76 12.70
CA SER A 24 7.78 -22.72 11.58
C SER A 24 9.00 -22.50 10.68
N LEU A 25 9.73 -21.41 10.86
CA LEU A 25 10.96 -21.14 10.10
C LEU A 25 12.09 -22.07 10.55
N PRO A 26 13.00 -22.45 9.63
CA PRO A 26 14.22 -23.16 10.03
C PRO A 26 15.08 -22.26 10.94
N PRO A 27 15.93 -22.85 11.78
CA PRO A 27 16.89 -22.08 12.57
C PRO A 27 17.69 -21.10 11.69
N PRO A 28 17.99 -19.87 12.17
CA PRO A 28 18.74 -18.90 11.40
C PRO A 28 20.05 -19.47 10.83
N GLY A 29 20.34 -19.16 9.58
CA GLY A 29 21.55 -19.64 8.90
C GLY A 29 21.51 -21.09 8.45
N THR A 30 20.33 -21.73 8.49
CA THR A 30 20.14 -23.10 8.04
C THR A 30 19.01 -23.21 7.01
N HIS A 31 18.96 -24.33 6.33
CA HIS A 31 17.87 -24.72 5.45
C HIS A 31 17.53 -26.21 5.62
N TYR A 32 16.33 -26.61 5.16
CA TYR A 32 15.95 -28.01 5.16
C TYR A 32 16.50 -28.73 3.95
N VAL A 33 17.17 -29.87 4.17
CA VAL A 33 17.64 -30.76 3.11
C VAL A 33 17.00 -32.10 3.27
N TYR A 34 16.40 -32.63 2.19
CA TYR A 34 15.82 -33.96 2.16
C TYR A 34 16.92 -35.01 2.08
N GLN A 35 17.00 -35.90 3.08
CA GLN A 35 18.03 -36.93 3.20
C GLN A 35 17.60 -38.28 2.63
N GLY A 36 16.41 -38.36 2.03
CA GLY A 36 15.86 -39.62 1.52
C GLY A 36 14.87 -40.27 2.50
N PRO A 37 14.31 -41.44 2.09
CA PRO A 37 13.39 -42.17 2.94
C PRO A 37 14.14 -43.08 3.90
N ILE A 38 13.60 -43.21 5.14
CA ILE A 38 13.90 -44.32 6.03
C ILE A 38 12.76 -45.33 5.94
N VAL A 39 13.09 -46.60 5.75
CA VAL A 39 12.11 -47.69 5.76
C VAL A 39 12.17 -48.40 7.11
N SER A 40 11.12 -48.21 7.90
CA SER A 40 10.95 -48.83 9.23
C SER A 40 9.46 -49.12 9.46
N GLY A 41 8.95 -50.16 8.80
CA GLY A 41 7.52 -50.50 8.81
C GLY A 41 6.65 -49.52 7.98
N ALA A 42 7.05 -48.26 7.86
CA ALA A 42 6.50 -47.25 6.97
C ALA A 42 7.63 -46.48 6.29
N VAL A 43 7.35 -45.92 5.11
CA VAL A 43 8.31 -45.03 4.42
C VAL A 43 8.16 -43.64 5.00
N ILE A 44 9.21 -43.15 5.67
CA ILE A 44 9.23 -41.83 6.31
C ILE A 44 10.30 -40.98 5.60
N GLY A 45 9.93 -39.80 5.15
CA GLY A 45 10.89 -38.81 4.63
C GLY A 45 11.69 -38.19 5.78
N VAL A 46 13.00 -38.13 5.64
CA VAL A 46 13.90 -37.51 6.62
C VAL A 46 14.42 -36.21 6.09
N TRP A 47 14.28 -35.18 6.91
CA TRP A 47 14.77 -33.82 6.64
C TRP A 47 15.78 -33.43 7.72
N ARG A 48 16.85 -32.77 7.31
CA ARG A 48 17.89 -32.28 8.23
C ARG A 48 18.05 -30.79 8.03
N HIS A 49 18.35 -30.07 9.12
CA HIS A 49 18.81 -28.68 9.03
C HIS A 49 20.30 -28.72 8.69
N GLU A 50 20.67 -28.12 7.57
CA GLU A 50 22.07 -27.94 7.17
C GLU A 50 22.44 -26.47 7.15
N PRO A 51 23.68 -26.08 7.49
CA PRO A 51 24.13 -24.70 7.39
C PRO A 51 24.01 -24.19 5.96
N LEU A 52 23.59 -22.93 5.81
CA LEU A 52 23.68 -22.24 4.53
C LEU A 52 25.15 -22.03 4.13
N GLU A 53 25.42 -22.05 2.84
CA GLU A 53 26.74 -21.70 2.31
C GLU A 53 27.09 -20.25 2.69
N GLN A 54 28.39 -19.99 2.93
CA GLN A 54 28.87 -18.68 3.35
C GLN A 54 28.42 -17.53 2.43
N ARG A 55 28.45 -17.76 1.10
CA ARG A 55 27.98 -16.79 0.10
C ARG A 55 26.49 -16.41 0.26
N VAL A 56 25.67 -17.38 0.69
CA VAL A 56 24.22 -17.14 0.92
C VAL A 56 24.03 -16.34 2.18
N LEU A 57 24.77 -16.65 3.25
CA LEU A 57 24.76 -15.87 4.49
C LEU A 57 25.19 -14.42 4.25
N GLU A 58 26.25 -14.21 3.47
CA GLU A 58 26.70 -12.88 3.08
C GLU A 58 25.68 -12.12 2.23
N ALA A 59 25.01 -12.80 1.30
CA ALA A 59 23.95 -12.21 0.51
C ALA A 59 22.73 -11.83 1.37
N GLN A 60 22.34 -12.70 2.31
CA GLN A 60 21.25 -12.43 3.24
C GLN A 60 21.56 -11.30 4.22
N ALA A 61 22.81 -11.12 4.59
CA ALA A 61 23.26 -10.04 5.46
C ALA A 61 23.33 -8.66 4.77
N ARG A 62 23.25 -8.63 3.45
CA ARG A 62 23.28 -7.37 2.70
C ARG A 62 21.99 -6.58 2.95
N TRP A 63 22.18 -5.34 3.33
CA TRP A 63 21.10 -4.38 3.46
C TRP A 63 21.38 -3.15 2.60
N HIS A 64 20.40 -2.76 1.81
CA HIS A 64 20.48 -1.57 0.99
C HIS A 64 19.17 -0.80 1.08
N CYS A 65 19.27 0.53 1.15
CA CYS A 65 18.14 1.44 1.18
C CYS A 65 18.28 2.47 0.06
N GLN A 66 17.23 2.63 -0.72
CA GLN A 66 17.10 3.69 -1.71
C GLN A 66 15.89 4.55 -1.41
N GLN A 67 16.03 5.84 -1.67
CA GLN A 67 14.92 6.79 -1.68
C GLN A 67 14.98 7.61 -2.96
N TRP A 68 13.83 7.87 -3.53
CA TRP A 68 13.71 8.76 -4.69
C TRP A 68 12.31 9.37 -4.73
N THR A 69 12.16 10.42 -5.52
CA THR A 69 10.88 11.07 -5.78
C THR A 69 10.41 10.72 -7.19
N LEU A 70 9.13 10.41 -7.31
CA LEU A 70 8.43 10.27 -8.59
C LEU A 70 7.33 11.33 -8.65
N ASP A 71 7.39 12.18 -9.65
CA ASP A 71 6.37 13.20 -9.87
C ASP A 71 5.14 12.56 -10.53
N LEU A 72 4.01 12.58 -9.81
CA LEU A 72 2.72 12.10 -10.28
C LEU A 72 1.88 13.32 -10.72
N PRO A 73 1.63 13.52 -12.03
CA PRO A 73 0.83 14.65 -12.51
C PRO A 73 -0.53 14.74 -11.82
N TYR A 74 -0.93 15.96 -11.46
CA TYR A 74 -2.28 16.21 -10.95
C TYR A 74 -3.32 16.08 -12.07
N ARG A 75 -4.55 15.75 -11.69
CA ARG A 75 -5.69 15.77 -12.61
C ARG A 75 -5.96 17.21 -13.08
N ALA A 76 -6.29 17.35 -14.35
CA ALA A 76 -6.65 18.65 -14.91
C ALA A 76 -8.02 19.15 -14.46
N ASP A 77 -8.87 18.25 -13.98
CA ASP A 77 -10.26 18.52 -13.55
C ASP A 77 -10.43 18.58 -12.03
N LEU A 78 -9.34 18.87 -11.29
CA LEU A 78 -9.45 19.12 -9.85
C LEU A 78 -10.37 20.31 -9.57
N PRO A 79 -11.27 20.20 -8.57
CA PRO A 79 -12.15 21.29 -8.24
C PRO A 79 -11.38 22.48 -7.63
N ALA A 80 -11.79 23.69 -7.94
CA ALA A 80 -11.26 24.88 -7.30
C ALA A 80 -11.73 24.96 -5.83
N ALA A 81 -10.87 25.42 -4.93
CA ALA A 81 -11.19 25.53 -3.51
C ALA A 81 -12.44 26.41 -3.25
N GLU A 82 -12.58 27.48 -4.01
CA GLU A 82 -13.73 28.39 -3.92
C GLU A 82 -15.06 27.72 -4.31
N GLU A 83 -15.00 26.78 -5.27
CA GLU A 83 -16.18 26.00 -5.67
C GLU A 83 -16.59 25.06 -4.55
N ILE A 84 -15.63 24.36 -3.95
CA ILE A 84 -15.88 23.46 -2.82
C ILE A 84 -16.41 24.23 -1.61
N GLN A 85 -15.90 25.43 -1.34
CA GLN A 85 -16.42 26.29 -0.26
C GLN A 85 -17.87 26.71 -0.50
N ARG A 86 -18.23 27.07 -1.75
CA ARG A 86 -19.63 27.38 -2.10
C ARG A 86 -20.55 26.17 -1.88
N GLN A 87 -20.13 25.00 -2.31
CA GLN A 87 -20.89 23.76 -2.11
C GLN A 87 -21.02 23.43 -0.62
N GLN A 88 -19.97 23.61 0.17
CA GLN A 88 -20.00 23.38 1.60
C GLN A 88 -21.04 24.31 2.29
N ALA A 89 -21.01 25.61 1.98
CA ALA A 89 -21.97 26.58 2.53
C ALA A 89 -23.41 26.22 2.13
N HIS A 90 -23.63 25.81 0.89
CA HIS A 90 -24.94 25.33 0.42
C HIS A 90 -25.44 24.14 1.26
N TRP A 91 -24.63 23.10 1.42
CA TRP A 91 -25.03 21.92 2.18
C TRP A 91 -25.20 22.19 3.67
N GLN A 92 -24.48 23.17 4.26
CA GLN A 92 -24.70 23.63 5.62
C GLN A 92 -26.05 24.28 5.80
N ALA A 93 -26.45 25.10 4.83
CA ALA A 93 -27.79 25.77 4.85
C ALA A 93 -28.91 24.72 4.70
N GLU A 94 -28.75 23.73 3.80
CA GLU A 94 -29.72 22.66 3.62
C GLU A 94 -29.81 21.74 4.87
N GLU A 95 -28.71 21.49 5.55
CA GLU A 95 -28.67 20.72 6.81
C GLU A 95 -29.47 21.48 7.90
N ALA A 96 -29.27 22.79 8.02
CA ALA A 96 -29.98 23.59 8.98
C ALA A 96 -31.50 23.57 8.70
N ARG A 97 -31.92 23.80 7.44
CA ARG A 97 -33.31 23.73 7.04
C ARG A 97 -33.96 22.38 7.36
N ALA A 98 -33.29 21.27 6.99
CA ALA A 98 -33.81 19.93 7.26
C ALA A 98 -33.98 19.65 8.77
N ARG A 99 -33.08 20.20 9.60
CA ARG A 99 -33.21 20.12 11.07
C ARG A 99 -34.40 20.88 11.59
N ASP A 100 -34.65 22.10 11.09
CA ASP A 100 -35.77 22.94 11.49
C ASP A 100 -37.10 22.29 11.08
N GLU A 101 -37.12 21.58 9.95
CA GLU A 101 -38.29 20.82 9.47
C GLU A 101 -38.47 19.48 10.19
N GLY A 102 -37.49 19.04 11.02
CA GLY A 102 -37.51 17.76 11.73
C GLY A 102 -37.18 16.55 10.84
N ASP A 103 -36.67 16.78 9.62
CA ASP A 103 -36.24 15.72 8.71
C ASP A 103 -34.82 15.23 9.05
N VAL A 104 -34.77 14.25 9.95
CA VAL A 104 -33.52 13.65 10.44
C VAL A 104 -32.71 12.97 9.33
N VAL A 105 -33.38 12.40 8.33
CA VAL A 105 -32.71 11.70 7.22
C VAL A 105 -32.05 12.70 6.29
N ALA A 106 -32.79 13.73 5.85
CA ALA A 106 -32.25 14.79 5.02
C ALA A 106 -31.09 15.53 5.72
N ALA A 107 -31.25 15.86 7.02
CA ALA A 107 -30.19 16.51 7.81
C ALA A 107 -28.92 15.66 7.86
N ARG A 108 -29.03 14.35 8.08
CA ARG A 108 -27.88 13.42 8.06
C ARG A 108 -27.20 13.39 6.70
N ASP A 109 -27.97 13.33 5.62
CA ASP A 109 -27.42 13.22 4.27
C ASP A 109 -26.75 14.54 3.85
N CYS A 110 -27.32 15.69 4.20
CA CYS A 110 -26.67 17.00 4.04
C CYS A 110 -25.37 17.09 4.85
N ARG A 111 -25.35 16.62 6.09
CA ARG A 111 -24.14 16.54 6.91
C ARG A 111 -23.03 15.72 6.26
N ALA A 112 -23.37 14.58 5.67
CA ALA A 112 -22.38 13.77 4.94
C ALA A 112 -21.75 14.53 3.77
N ARG A 113 -22.53 15.39 3.07
CA ARG A 113 -22.02 16.28 2.02
C ARG A 113 -21.08 17.36 2.57
N VAL A 114 -21.46 18.01 3.69
CA VAL A 114 -20.58 18.97 4.36
C VAL A 114 -19.23 18.34 4.72
N GLU A 115 -19.24 17.15 5.29
CA GLU A 115 -18.02 16.43 5.63
C GLU A 115 -17.19 16.04 4.41
N GLN A 116 -17.84 15.69 3.30
CA GLN A 116 -17.16 15.44 2.03
C GLN A 116 -16.43 16.70 1.53
N MET A 117 -17.07 17.86 1.57
CA MET A 117 -16.46 19.13 1.16
C MET A 117 -15.32 19.52 2.11
N THR A 118 -15.50 19.32 3.42
CA THR A 118 -14.44 19.54 4.40
C THR A 118 -13.18 18.73 4.08
N ARG A 119 -13.35 17.44 3.75
CA ARG A 119 -12.23 16.58 3.36
C ARG A 119 -11.59 17.01 2.04
N TRP A 120 -12.37 17.53 1.08
CA TRP A 120 -11.83 18.09 -0.16
C TRP A 120 -10.97 19.32 0.10
N LEU A 121 -11.45 20.27 0.91
CA LEU A 121 -10.69 21.47 1.27
C LEU A 121 -9.38 21.13 1.99
N ALA A 122 -9.41 20.15 2.89
CA ALA A 122 -8.21 19.67 3.55
C ALA A 122 -7.19 19.11 2.53
N ARG A 123 -7.64 18.25 1.59
CA ARG A 123 -6.76 17.70 0.54
C ARG A 123 -6.13 18.80 -0.31
N LEU A 124 -6.94 19.74 -0.79
CA LEU A 124 -6.45 20.84 -1.63
C LEU A 124 -5.46 21.74 -0.87
N GLY A 125 -5.72 21.97 0.42
CA GLY A 125 -4.84 22.80 1.28
C GLY A 125 -3.51 22.12 1.63
N GLU A 126 -3.45 20.80 1.63
CA GLU A 126 -2.25 20.02 1.92
C GLU A 126 -1.48 19.63 0.66
N MET A 127 -2.01 19.89 -0.54
CA MET A 127 -1.32 19.57 -1.80
C MET A 127 -0.02 20.36 -1.93
N PRO A 128 1.11 19.70 -2.23
CA PRO A 128 2.31 20.38 -2.67
C PRO A 128 2.05 21.27 -3.89
N PRO A 129 2.67 22.47 -3.95
CA PRO A 129 2.51 23.36 -5.09
C PRO A 129 3.14 22.77 -6.36
N GLY A 130 2.60 23.15 -7.53
CA GLY A 130 3.11 22.72 -8.84
C GLY A 130 2.09 21.95 -9.65
N LEU A 131 2.57 21.21 -10.65
CA LEU A 131 1.74 20.46 -11.60
C LEU A 131 1.67 18.95 -11.28
N ALA A 132 2.42 18.49 -10.28
CA ALA A 132 2.52 17.10 -9.91
C ALA A 132 2.69 16.94 -8.40
N PHE A 133 2.29 15.79 -7.89
CA PHE A 133 2.56 15.36 -6.52
C PHE A 133 3.93 14.68 -6.47
N PRO A 134 4.89 15.18 -5.67
CA PRO A 134 6.21 14.55 -5.51
C PRO A 134 6.12 13.35 -4.58
N LEU A 135 5.82 12.18 -5.13
CA LEU A 135 5.71 10.94 -4.36
C LEU A 135 7.09 10.44 -3.95
N GLN A 136 7.38 10.47 -2.65
CA GLN A 136 8.63 9.93 -2.10
C GLN A 136 8.50 8.44 -1.85
N ILE A 137 9.33 7.64 -2.52
CA ILE A 137 9.32 6.18 -2.44
C ILE A 137 10.59 5.73 -1.73
N THR A 138 10.44 4.77 -0.81
CA THR A 138 11.57 4.12 -0.15
C THR A 138 11.55 2.63 -0.49
N LEU A 139 12.68 2.09 -0.90
CA LEU A 139 12.89 0.68 -1.16
C LEU A 139 14.01 0.17 -0.27
N TRP A 140 13.74 -0.85 0.50
CA TRP A 140 14.74 -1.60 1.24
C TRP A 140 14.94 -2.96 0.59
N ARG A 141 16.20 -3.34 0.44
CA ARG A 141 16.59 -4.70 0.11
C ARG A 141 17.21 -5.35 1.35
N LEU A 142 16.61 -6.44 1.79
CA LEU A 142 17.07 -7.23 2.92
C LEU A 142 17.33 -8.65 2.40
N GLY A 143 18.58 -8.95 2.04
CA GLY A 143 18.91 -10.15 1.28
C GLY A 143 18.15 -10.19 -0.04
N ASP A 144 17.37 -11.26 -0.27
CA ASP A 144 16.57 -11.43 -1.49
C ASP A 144 15.24 -10.68 -1.46
N ALA A 145 14.80 -10.24 -0.28
CA ALA A 145 13.51 -9.59 -0.11
C ALA A 145 13.57 -8.10 -0.42
N VAL A 146 12.54 -7.61 -1.12
CA VAL A 146 12.32 -6.19 -1.40
C VAL A 146 11.16 -5.71 -0.54
N TRP A 147 11.40 -4.65 0.25
CA TRP A 147 10.40 -3.94 1.00
C TRP A 147 10.19 -2.56 0.37
N LEU A 148 8.97 -2.31 -0.06
CA LEU A 148 8.59 -1.07 -0.73
C LEU A 148 7.67 -0.27 0.17
N PHE A 149 8.06 0.95 0.52
CA PHE A 149 7.28 1.88 1.32
C PHE A 149 6.80 3.03 0.45
N VAL A 150 5.48 3.18 0.34
CA VAL A 150 4.85 4.13 -0.57
C VAL A 150 3.76 4.92 0.17
N PRO A 151 3.80 6.27 0.16
CA PRO A 151 2.71 7.08 0.66
C PRO A 151 1.42 6.88 -0.14
N GLY A 152 0.28 7.21 0.47
CA GLY A 152 -1.02 7.11 -0.18
C GLY A 152 -1.62 5.70 -0.19
N GLU A 153 -2.79 5.60 -0.80
CA GLU A 153 -3.61 4.38 -0.86
C GLU A 153 -3.58 3.79 -2.26
N HIS A 154 -2.83 2.71 -2.43
CA HIS A 154 -2.64 2.05 -3.71
C HIS A 154 -3.53 0.83 -3.85
N TYR A 155 -3.97 0.56 -5.08
CA TYR A 155 -4.68 -0.68 -5.40
C TYR A 155 -3.74 -1.88 -5.30
N GLN A 156 -4.33 -3.05 -5.04
CA GLN A 156 -3.60 -4.32 -5.00
C GLN A 156 -2.78 -4.59 -6.28
N THR A 157 -3.16 -3.98 -7.40
CA THR A 157 -2.45 -4.07 -8.68
C THR A 157 -0.98 -3.65 -8.57
N LEU A 158 -0.63 -2.70 -7.72
CA LEU A 158 0.77 -2.33 -7.47
C LEU A 158 1.58 -3.56 -7.04
N GLN A 159 1.12 -4.26 -6.00
CA GLN A 159 1.77 -5.44 -5.46
C GLN A 159 1.77 -6.62 -6.43
N THR A 160 0.61 -6.92 -7.03
CA THR A 160 0.47 -8.09 -7.93
C THR A 160 1.26 -7.93 -9.20
N SER A 161 1.33 -6.72 -9.78
CA SER A 161 2.12 -6.42 -10.97
C SER A 161 3.62 -6.55 -10.71
N LEU A 162 4.10 -6.07 -9.57
CA LEU A 162 5.52 -6.20 -9.21
C LEU A 162 5.90 -7.66 -8.96
N ARG A 163 5.07 -8.42 -8.23
CA ARG A 163 5.32 -9.85 -8.00
C ARG A 163 5.29 -10.69 -9.28
N ALA A 164 4.43 -10.36 -10.24
CA ALA A 164 4.40 -11.03 -11.53
C ALA A 164 5.67 -10.78 -12.35
N ARG A 165 6.30 -9.60 -12.24
CA ARG A 165 7.54 -9.26 -12.94
C ARG A 165 8.79 -9.88 -12.33
N PHE A 166 8.76 -10.18 -11.04
CA PHE A 166 9.90 -10.74 -10.30
C PHE A 166 9.50 -12.04 -9.59
N PRO A 167 9.20 -13.12 -10.36
CA PRO A 167 8.81 -14.39 -9.78
C PRO A 167 9.95 -14.95 -8.92
N GLY A 168 9.61 -15.50 -7.76
CA GLY A 168 10.57 -16.04 -6.81
C GLY A 168 11.25 -15.03 -5.89
N ARG A 169 11.04 -13.71 -6.11
CA ARG A 169 11.54 -12.68 -5.20
C ARG A 169 10.45 -12.26 -4.22
N PRO A 170 10.66 -12.33 -2.91
CA PRO A 170 9.72 -11.79 -1.93
C PRO A 170 9.61 -10.26 -2.07
N ILE A 171 8.40 -9.77 -2.39
CA ILE A 171 8.12 -8.34 -2.46
C ILE A 171 7.02 -8.01 -1.45
N VAL A 172 7.36 -7.15 -0.49
CA VAL A 172 6.45 -6.63 0.53
C VAL A 172 6.15 -5.16 0.19
N VAL A 173 4.88 -4.84 -0.02
CA VAL A 173 4.43 -3.47 -0.27
C VAL A 173 3.74 -2.95 0.99
N VAL A 174 4.25 -1.85 1.51
CA VAL A 174 3.72 -1.14 2.68
C VAL A 174 3.21 0.22 2.20
N THR A 175 1.91 0.41 2.23
CA THR A 175 1.25 1.66 1.84
C THR A 175 1.01 2.58 3.02
N LEU A 176 0.59 3.83 2.77
CA LEU A 176 0.32 4.85 3.79
C LEU A 176 1.55 5.22 4.64
N THR A 177 2.73 5.02 4.10
CA THR A 177 3.99 5.35 4.79
C THR A 177 4.36 6.81 4.59
N GLY A 178 4.66 7.52 5.68
CA GLY A 178 5.07 8.94 5.61
C GLY A 178 3.94 9.94 5.36
N GLY A 179 2.71 9.47 5.19
CA GLY A 179 1.53 10.32 4.99
C GLY A 179 0.42 9.64 4.20
N TRP A 180 -0.78 10.25 4.23
CA TRP A 180 -1.94 9.74 3.51
C TRP A 180 -2.04 10.29 2.07
N LEU A 181 -1.38 11.42 1.78
CA LEU A 181 -1.30 11.97 0.43
C LEU A 181 -0.38 11.11 -0.47
N PRO A 182 -0.69 11.01 -1.75
CA PRO A 182 -1.75 11.72 -2.53
C PRO A 182 -3.16 11.12 -2.38
N GLY A 183 -3.45 10.33 -1.36
CA GLY A 183 -4.69 9.58 -1.23
C GLY A 183 -4.72 8.39 -2.17
N TYR A 184 -5.86 8.12 -2.80
CA TYR A 184 -5.94 7.03 -3.77
C TYR A 184 -5.15 7.31 -5.04
N VAL A 185 -4.45 6.28 -5.52
CA VAL A 185 -3.78 6.26 -6.83
C VAL A 185 -4.44 5.16 -7.67
N PRO A 186 -5.59 5.46 -8.31
CA PRO A 186 -6.32 4.48 -9.11
C PRO A 186 -5.60 4.12 -10.40
N THR A 187 -5.85 2.91 -10.92
CA THR A 187 -5.38 2.54 -12.26
C THR A 187 -6.10 3.37 -13.34
N ALA A 188 -5.47 3.57 -14.49
CA ALA A 188 -6.07 4.32 -15.59
C ALA A 188 -7.44 3.74 -16.01
N ALA A 189 -7.59 2.42 -15.98
CA ALA A 189 -8.83 1.72 -16.30
C ALA A 189 -9.99 2.01 -15.34
N THR A 190 -9.73 2.63 -14.19
CA THR A 190 -10.75 2.93 -13.17
C THR A 190 -11.41 4.28 -13.42
N TYR A 191 -10.70 5.22 -14.05
CA TYR A 191 -11.21 6.56 -14.33
C TYR A 191 -12.39 6.50 -15.31
N GLY A 192 -13.37 7.39 -15.11
CA GLY A 192 -14.63 7.43 -15.87
C GLY A 192 -15.69 6.41 -15.42
N LYS A 193 -15.44 5.64 -14.35
CA LYS A 193 -16.41 4.66 -13.81
C LYS A 193 -17.26 5.20 -12.66
N GLY A 194 -17.01 6.41 -12.19
CA GLY A 194 -17.79 7.04 -11.12
C GLY A 194 -17.66 6.35 -9.77
N ILE A 195 -16.55 5.66 -9.51
CA ILE A 195 -16.30 5.00 -8.23
C ILE A 195 -15.69 5.98 -7.21
N TYR A 196 -15.82 5.66 -5.93
CA TYR A 196 -15.40 6.52 -4.84
C TYR A 196 -13.91 6.91 -4.93
N GLN A 197 -13.02 5.96 -5.19
CA GLN A 197 -11.58 6.20 -5.24
C GLN A 197 -11.20 7.18 -6.36
N GLU A 198 -11.85 7.06 -7.52
CA GLU A 198 -11.68 8.01 -8.62
C GLU A 198 -12.16 9.40 -8.22
N SER A 199 -13.35 9.48 -7.59
CA SER A 199 -14.00 10.76 -7.27
C SER A 199 -13.17 11.63 -6.33
N ILE A 200 -12.22 11.05 -5.59
CA ILE A 200 -11.37 11.75 -4.62
C ILE A 200 -9.87 11.68 -4.93
N ALA A 201 -9.48 11.06 -6.05
CA ALA A 201 -8.09 11.00 -6.48
C ALA A 201 -7.57 12.37 -6.90
N LEU A 202 -6.34 12.71 -6.50
CA LEU A 202 -5.67 13.96 -6.87
C LEU A 202 -4.85 13.82 -8.15
N VAL A 203 -4.37 12.61 -8.43
CA VAL A 203 -3.42 12.34 -9.52
C VAL A 203 -4.13 11.90 -10.80
N ALA A 204 -3.50 12.15 -11.93
CA ALA A 204 -4.03 11.85 -13.26
C ALA A 204 -4.10 10.34 -13.55
N PRO A 205 -4.96 9.90 -14.51
CA PRO A 205 -4.92 8.55 -15.03
C PRO A 205 -3.54 8.17 -15.54
N GLY A 206 -3.11 6.92 -15.29
CA GLY A 206 -1.78 6.42 -15.68
C GLY A 206 -0.70 6.55 -14.61
N CYS A 207 -0.95 7.30 -13.54
CA CYS A 207 0.02 7.43 -12.43
C CYS A 207 0.31 6.10 -11.72
N ALA A 208 -0.69 5.23 -11.55
CA ALA A 208 -0.49 3.92 -10.95
C ALA A 208 0.41 3.01 -11.81
N GLU A 209 0.20 3.05 -13.12
CA GLU A 209 1.00 2.31 -14.08
C GLU A 209 2.44 2.84 -14.15
N ALA A 210 2.62 4.16 -14.20
CA ALA A 210 3.94 4.79 -14.18
C ALA A 210 4.72 4.46 -12.91
N LEU A 211 4.03 4.40 -11.76
CA LEU A 211 4.62 4.00 -10.48
C LEU A 211 5.14 2.56 -10.54
N VAL A 212 4.34 1.62 -11.08
CA VAL A 212 4.75 0.22 -11.25
C VAL A 212 6.00 0.11 -12.14
N GLU A 213 6.03 0.85 -13.28
CA GLU A 213 7.17 0.83 -14.21
C GLU A 213 8.44 1.37 -13.56
N GLU A 214 8.37 2.51 -12.87
CA GLU A 214 9.55 3.09 -12.22
C GLU A 214 10.09 2.20 -11.10
N ILE A 215 9.22 1.63 -10.26
CA ILE A 215 9.64 0.71 -9.21
C ILE A 215 10.26 -0.55 -9.82
N ALA A 216 9.64 -1.12 -10.84
CA ALA A 216 10.17 -2.32 -11.51
C ALA A 216 11.54 -2.06 -12.12
N ARG A 217 11.75 -0.90 -12.76
CA ARG A 217 13.04 -0.48 -13.29
C ARG A 217 14.10 -0.40 -12.19
N ARG A 218 13.77 0.16 -11.02
CA ARG A 218 14.67 0.25 -9.86
C ARG A 218 15.02 -1.11 -9.29
N ILE A 219 14.05 -2.00 -9.16
CA ILE A 219 14.31 -3.38 -8.70
C ILE A 219 15.21 -4.13 -9.69
N GLY A 220 15.02 -3.95 -11.00
CA GLY A 220 15.78 -4.63 -12.05
C GLY A 220 17.21 -4.14 -12.19
N SER A 221 17.45 -2.81 -12.20
CA SER A 221 18.76 -2.22 -12.41
C SER A 221 19.81 -2.60 -11.36
N GLU A 222 19.37 -2.91 -10.13
CA GLU A 222 20.25 -3.34 -9.05
C GLU A 222 20.64 -4.81 -9.13
N THR A 223 19.81 -5.63 -9.78
CA THR A 223 20.13 -7.05 -9.97
C THR A 223 21.35 -7.21 -10.86
N GLU A 224 21.48 -6.35 -11.88
CA GLU A 224 22.65 -6.34 -12.78
C GLU A 224 23.94 -5.85 -12.12
N GLN A 225 23.84 -5.05 -11.05
CA GLN A 225 25.02 -4.56 -10.30
C GLN A 225 25.46 -5.54 -9.21
N ALA A 226 24.58 -6.38 -8.71
CA ALA A 226 24.89 -7.39 -7.68
C ALA A 226 25.53 -8.66 -8.28
N ASP A 227 25.33 -8.90 -9.57
CA ASP A 227 25.87 -10.05 -10.30
C ASP A 227 27.24 -9.75 -10.96
N ARG A 228 27.76 -8.52 -10.82
CA ARG A 228 29.09 -8.10 -11.26
C ARG A 228 30.06 -7.99 -10.08
#